data_b1631a3cbc2bb5563de3a8be8f6ec48f
#
_entry.id   b1631a3cbc2bb5563de3a8be8f6ec48f
#
_cell.length_a   1.000
_cell.length_b   1.000
_cell.length_c   1.000
_cell.angle_alpha   90.00
_cell.angle_beta   90.00
_cell.angle_gamma   90.00
#
_symmetry.space_group_name_H-M   'P 1'
#
loop_
_entity.id
_entity.type
_entity.pdbx_description
1 polymer ?
#
loop_
_entity_poly.entity_id
_entity_poly.type
_entity_poly.pdbx_seq_one_letter_code
_entity_poly.pdbx_strand_id
1 'polypeptide(L)'
;MIIKKLFLTSCMALFLLPSQTKAQEYKLWYDQPAHVWTEALPLGNGRLGAMLYGNPAAEQIQLNEETLWAGSPNNNANPEALEWIPKIRELVFAGKYLEAQTMATKHVKASTNSGMPYQTFGDLRLNFPEHAKYDKYYRELSLDSARAIVRYQVDGVNYQRETFTSFTDQVVITRITADKPGMITFNATLTSPHQDVVITSEGNDITLSGVSSQHEGLKGKVQFQGRVTAKTKGGELICRDGVLSVKGADEAIVYASIGTNFNNYKDITGDFEARAKGYLEKALPHPYAEAKKSHTDFYQKQINTASLYLGEDQYPNVTTDKRVERFAETNDAFLVATYF
;
A
#
# COMPACT_ATOMS: atom_id res chain seq x y z
N MET A 1 -79.76 -0.62 -38.31
CA MET A 1 -79.34 -0.18 -37.00
C MET A 1 -78.16 -1.13 -36.56
N ILE A 2 -76.95 -0.70 -36.83
CA ILE A 2 -75.74 -1.53 -36.68
C ILE A 2 -74.98 -1.02 -35.49
N ILE A 3 -74.91 -1.84 -34.44
CA ILE A 3 -74.15 -1.54 -33.20
C ILE A 3 -72.72 -1.99 -33.42
N LYS A 4 -71.78 -1.03 -33.52
CA LYS A 4 -70.33 -1.30 -33.54
C LYS A 4 -69.87 -1.56 -32.11
N LYS A 5 -69.35 -2.78 -31.83
CA LYS A 5 -68.63 -3.08 -30.59
C LYS A 5 -67.20 -2.58 -30.72
N LEU A 6 -66.85 -1.65 -29.82
CA LEU A 6 -65.49 -1.14 -29.65
C LEU A 6 -64.75 -2.12 -28.71
N PHE A 7 -63.74 -2.85 -29.21
CA PHE A 7 -62.82 -3.58 -28.37
C PHE A 7 -61.68 -2.64 -27.91
N LEU A 8 -61.68 -2.33 -26.62
CA LEU A 8 -60.61 -1.61 -25.99
C LEU A 8 -59.50 -2.60 -25.62
N THR A 9 -58.43 -2.64 -26.40
CA THR A 9 -57.22 -3.47 -26.07
C THR A 9 -56.34 -2.62 -25.16
N SER A 10 -56.36 -2.91 -23.85
CA SER A 10 -55.47 -2.31 -22.86
C SER A 10 -54.10 -2.94 -23.01
N CYS A 11 -53.16 -2.20 -23.64
CA CYS A 11 -51.73 -2.56 -23.61
C CYS A 11 -51.16 -2.23 -22.24
N MET A 12 -51.02 -3.23 -21.39
CA MET A 12 -50.31 -3.13 -20.12
C MET A 12 -48.81 -3.16 -20.43
N ALA A 13 -48.21 -1.97 -20.59
CA ALA A 13 -46.78 -1.81 -20.71
C ALA A 13 -46.14 -2.16 -19.35
N LEU A 14 -45.60 -3.36 -19.23
CA LEU A 14 -44.73 -3.74 -18.12
C LEU A 14 -43.44 -2.89 -18.22
N PHE A 15 -43.37 -1.82 -17.44
CA PHE A 15 -42.10 -1.12 -17.20
C PHE A 15 -41.20 -2.10 -16.43
N LEU A 16 -40.34 -2.81 -17.15
CA LEU A 16 -39.14 -3.42 -16.59
C LEU A 16 -38.23 -2.27 -16.13
N LEU A 17 -38.40 -1.81 -14.89
CA LEU A 17 -37.39 -0.99 -14.23
C LEU A 17 -36.11 -1.83 -14.22
N PRO A 18 -34.99 -1.37 -14.80
CA PRO A 18 -33.74 -2.04 -14.58
C PRO A 18 -33.50 -2.03 -13.07
N SER A 19 -33.54 -3.20 -12.43
CA SER A 19 -33.04 -3.32 -11.08
C SER A 19 -31.57 -2.90 -11.19
N GLN A 20 -31.24 -1.75 -10.61
CA GLN A 20 -29.85 -1.37 -10.41
C GLN A 20 -29.27 -2.43 -9.47
N THR A 21 -28.67 -3.46 -10.04
CA THR A 21 -27.80 -4.35 -9.30
C THR A 21 -26.71 -3.44 -8.74
N LYS A 22 -26.76 -3.20 -7.43
CA LYS A 22 -25.69 -2.51 -6.71
C LYS A 22 -24.43 -3.27 -7.04
N ALA A 23 -23.46 -2.60 -7.67
CA ALA A 23 -22.18 -3.23 -7.95
C ALA A 23 -21.63 -3.82 -6.65
N GLN A 24 -21.27 -5.09 -6.68
CA GLN A 24 -20.78 -5.81 -5.53
C GLN A 24 -19.40 -5.24 -5.17
N GLU A 25 -19.24 -4.76 -3.94
CA GLU A 25 -17.96 -4.22 -3.45
C GLU A 25 -17.09 -5.37 -2.93
N TYR A 26 -15.94 -5.57 -3.55
CA TYR A 26 -14.92 -6.50 -3.06
C TYR A 26 -14.01 -5.81 -2.08
N LYS A 27 -13.87 -6.40 -0.87
CA LYS A 27 -13.03 -5.86 0.19
C LYS A 27 -12.53 -6.96 1.14
N LEU A 28 -11.38 -6.69 1.73
CA LEU A 28 -10.93 -7.39 2.94
C LEU A 28 -11.32 -6.53 4.14
N TRP A 29 -11.96 -7.08 5.17
CA TRP A 29 -12.32 -6.31 6.35
C TRP A 29 -12.15 -7.10 7.65
N TYR A 30 -11.90 -6.36 8.74
CA TYR A 30 -11.57 -6.92 10.04
C TYR A 30 -12.14 -6.05 11.16
N ASP A 31 -12.42 -6.66 12.32
CA ASP A 31 -12.96 -6.03 13.52
C ASP A 31 -11.89 -5.77 14.60
N GLN A 32 -10.60 -5.93 14.26
CA GLN A 32 -9.45 -5.68 15.14
C GLN A 32 -8.24 -5.16 14.35
N PRO A 33 -7.31 -4.40 14.99
CA PRO A 33 -6.04 -4.00 14.40
C PRO A 33 -5.16 -5.20 14.03
N ALA A 34 -4.19 -4.98 13.14
CA ALA A 34 -3.13 -5.95 12.88
C ALA A 34 -2.12 -5.97 14.04
N HIS A 35 -1.71 -7.17 14.44
CA HIS A 35 -0.67 -7.38 15.45
C HIS A 35 0.66 -7.76 14.81
N VAL A 36 0.63 -8.42 13.66
CA VAL A 36 1.80 -8.85 12.89
C VAL A 36 1.72 -8.36 11.44
N TRP A 37 2.85 -8.36 10.76
CA TRP A 37 2.97 -7.84 9.40
C TRP A 37 2.00 -8.49 8.39
N THR A 38 1.78 -9.79 8.50
CA THR A 38 0.88 -10.54 7.60
C THR A 38 -0.59 -10.20 7.77
N GLU A 39 -0.98 -9.53 8.84
CA GLU A 39 -2.34 -9.03 9.08
C GLU A 39 -2.53 -7.59 8.59
N ALA A 40 -1.43 -6.86 8.31
CA ALA A 40 -1.50 -5.48 7.85
C ALA A 40 -2.08 -5.38 6.44
N LEU A 41 -2.80 -4.27 6.17
CA LEU A 41 -3.42 -4.02 4.87
C LEU A 41 -2.41 -3.46 3.87
N PRO A 42 -2.20 -4.12 2.72
CA PRO A 42 -1.24 -3.68 1.72
C PRO A 42 -1.84 -2.61 0.79
N LEU A 43 -1.08 -1.56 0.54
CA LEU A 43 -1.32 -0.57 -0.51
C LEU A 43 -0.06 -0.37 -1.34
N GLY A 44 -0.22 -0.06 -2.62
CA GLY A 44 0.92 0.21 -3.49
C GLY A 44 0.52 0.86 -4.81
N ASN A 45 1.49 1.48 -5.48
CA ASN A 45 1.33 2.08 -6.80
C ASN A 45 2.40 1.62 -7.81
N GLY A 46 3.09 0.51 -7.50
CA GLY A 46 4.21 -0.02 -8.28
C GLY A 46 5.56 0.49 -7.77
N ARG A 47 5.68 1.77 -7.40
CA ARG A 47 6.92 2.36 -6.84
C ARG A 47 6.94 2.38 -5.31
N LEU A 48 5.88 2.87 -4.70
CA LEU A 48 5.73 2.89 -3.23
C LEU A 48 4.85 1.73 -2.77
N GLY A 49 5.20 1.17 -1.62
CA GLY A 49 4.37 0.24 -0.87
C GLY A 49 4.10 0.76 0.54
N ALA A 50 2.94 0.45 1.08
CA ALA A 50 2.56 0.75 2.45
C ALA A 50 1.81 -0.43 3.06
N MET A 51 2.19 -0.84 4.29
CA MET A 51 1.49 -1.85 5.09
C MET A 51 0.89 -1.18 6.31
N LEU A 52 -0.45 -1.13 6.39
CA LEU A 52 -1.20 -0.43 7.43
C LEU A 52 -1.67 -1.40 8.51
N TYR A 53 -1.30 -1.12 9.76
CA TYR A 53 -1.69 -1.95 10.91
C TYR A 53 -3.07 -1.57 11.46
N GLY A 54 -3.46 -0.32 11.36
CA GLY A 54 -4.79 0.15 11.76
C GLY A 54 -4.97 0.35 13.27
N ASN A 55 -3.91 0.45 14.07
CA ASN A 55 -4.04 0.65 15.51
C ASN A 55 -4.53 2.07 15.83
N PRO A 56 -5.64 2.24 16.59
CA PRO A 56 -6.17 3.56 16.93
C PRO A 56 -5.20 4.47 17.66
N ALA A 57 -4.50 3.97 18.66
CA ALA A 57 -3.57 4.76 19.49
C ALA A 57 -2.19 4.93 18.83
N ALA A 58 -1.70 3.90 18.15
CA ALA A 58 -0.34 3.85 17.64
C ALA A 58 -0.31 3.25 16.22
N GLU A 59 -0.78 4.02 15.23
CA GLU A 59 -0.74 3.57 13.84
C GLU A 59 0.70 3.38 13.37
N GLN A 60 0.90 2.26 12.70
CA GLN A 60 2.13 1.96 11.99
C GLN A 60 1.81 1.80 10.50
N ILE A 61 2.50 2.58 9.68
CA ILE A 61 2.48 2.44 8.23
C ILE A 61 3.91 2.11 7.81
N GLN A 62 4.18 0.82 7.57
CA GLN A 62 5.48 0.42 7.05
C GLN A 62 5.58 0.81 5.58
N LEU A 63 6.65 1.50 5.22
CA LEU A 63 6.86 2.10 3.91
C LEU A 63 7.96 1.39 3.15
N ASN A 64 7.74 1.21 1.85
CA ASN A 64 8.71 0.66 0.91
C ASN A 64 8.82 1.54 -0.34
N GLU A 65 9.98 1.50 -0.97
CA GLU A 65 10.25 2.11 -2.27
C GLU A 65 11.00 1.10 -3.15
N GLU A 66 10.57 0.90 -4.40
CA GLU A 66 10.97 -0.22 -5.26
C GLU A 66 12.48 -0.33 -5.54
N THR A 67 13.20 0.79 -5.46
CA THR A 67 14.63 0.84 -5.78
C THR A 67 15.55 0.72 -4.57
N LEU A 68 15.00 0.56 -3.36
CA LEU A 68 15.79 0.43 -2.13
C LEU A 68 16.27 -1.02 -1.94
N TRP A 69 17.47 -1.30 -2.44
CA TRP A 69 18.13 -2.60 -2.36
C TRP A 69 19.47 -2.50 -1.63
N ALA A 70 19.88 -3.57 -0.97
CA ALA A 70 21.19 -3.65 -0.34
C ALA A 70 22.34 -3.59 -1.36
N GLY A 71 23.54 -3.35 -0.89
CA GLY A 71 24.74 -3.36 -1.71
C GLY A 71 24.83 -2.18 -2.69
N SER A 72 25.41 -2.45 -3.84
CA SER A 72 25.68 -1.45 -4.88
C SER A 72 25.76 -2.10 -6.27
N PRO A 73 25.72 -1.32 -7.37
CA PRO A 73 25.96 -1.84 -8.71
C PRO A 73 27.25 -2.69 -8.75
N ASN A 74 27.14 -3.90 -9.26
CA ASN A 74 28.24 -4.84 -9.36
C ASN A 74 28.06 -5.77 -10.56
N ASN A 75 29.14 -6.41 -11.00
CA ASN A 75 29.09 -7.48 -11.98
C ASN A 75 29.14 -8.83 -11.26
N ASN A 76 28.01 -9.50 -11.25
CA ASN A 76 27.83 -10.79 -10.59
C ASN A 76 27.99 -12.00 -11.54
N ALA A 77 28.31 -11.77 -12.81
CA ALA A 77 28.51 -12.84 -13.77
C ALA A 77 29.75 -13.66 -13.42
N ASN A 78 29.60 -14.98 -13.41
CA ASN A 78 30.75 -15.88 -13.32
C ASN A 78 31.41 -15.98 -14.69
N PRO A 79 32.67 -15.54 -14.89
CA PRO A 79 33.31 -15.54 -16.20
C PRO A 79 33.57 -16.96 -16.71
N GLU A 80 33.66 -17.96 -15.83
CA GLU A 80 33.86 -19.37 -16.21
C GLU A 80 32.60 -20.07 -16.69
N ALA A 81 31.41 -19.49 -16.41
CA ALA A 81 30.11 -20.12 -16.69
C ALA A 81 29.96 -20.58 -18.14
N LEU A 82 30.44 -19.76 -19.09
CA LEU A 82 30.28 -20.01 -20.54
C LEU A 82 30.92 -21.36 -20.94
N GLU A 83 32.07 -21.73 -20.38
CA GLU A 83 32.78 -22.99 -20.67
C GLU A 83 31.97 -24.22 -20.25
N TRP A 84 31.19 -24.09 -19.14
CA TRP A 84 30.45 -25.20 -18.55
C TRP A 84 29.06 -25.41 -19.12
N ILE A 85 28.46 -24.39 -19.75
CA ILE A 85 27.10 -24.47 -20.30
C ILE A 85 26.92 -25.64 -21.30
N PRO A 86 27.83 -25.91 -22.26
CA PRO A 86 27.70 -27.07 -23.15
C PRO A 86 27.63 -28.40 -22.42
N LYS A 87 28.52 -28.60 -21.46
CA LYS A 87 28.62 -29.86 -20.65
C LYS A 87 27.32 -30.05 -19.81
N ILE A 88 26.80 -28.99 -19.22
CA ILE A 88 25.54 -29.04 -18.46
C ILE A 88 24.37 -29.40 -19.38
N ARG A 89 24.33 -28.83 -20.58
CA ARG A 89 23.29 -29.11 -21.60
C ARG A 89 23.33 -30.58 -22.03
N GLU A 90 24.51 -31.17 -22.24
CA GLU A 90 24.66 -32.58 -22.54
C GLU A 90 24.08 -33.47 -21.42
N LEU A 91 24.36 -33.16 -20.16
CA LEU A 91 23.80 -33.87 -19.02
C LEU A 91 22.26 -33.76 -18.95
N VAL A 92 21.72 -32.59 -19.23
CA VAL A 92 20.23 -32.37 -19.29
C VAL A 92 19.62 -33.25 -20.39
N PHE A 93 20.19 -33.27 -21.60
CA PHE A 93 19.69 -34.09 -22.71
C PHE A 93 19.88 -35.59 -22.47
N ALA A 94 20.87 -35.98 -21.67
CA ALA A 94 21.06 -37.36 -21.24
C ALA A 94 20.14 -37.80 -20.08
N GLY A 95 19.24 -36.93 -19.59
CA GLY A 95 18.35 -37.19 -18.44
C GLY A 95 19.05 -37.17 -17.08
N LYS A 96 20.32 -36.75 -17.02
CA LYS A 96 21.15 -36.70 -15.80
C LYS A 96 20.95 -35.37 -15.05
N TYR A 97 19.73 -35.07 -14.63
CA TYR A 97 19.34 -33.75 -14.08
C TYR A 97 20.08 -33.40 -12.79
N LEU A 98 20.33 -34.37 -11.89
CA LEU A 98 21.04 -34.12 -10.63
C LEU A 98 22.54 -33.78 -10.87
N GLU A 99 23.19 -34.48 -11.83
CA GLU A 99 24.56 -34.17 -12.23
C GLU A 99 24.63 -32.77 -12.89
N ALA A 100 23.67 -32.45 -13.77
CA ALA A 100 23.56 -31.14 -14.41
C ALA A 100 23.38 -30.03 -13.37
N GLN A 101 22.48 -30.19 -12.40
CA GLN A 101 22.23 -29.21 -11.33
C GLN A 101 23.49 -29.01 -10.47
N THR A 102 24.17 -30.10 -10.08
CA THR A 102 25.40 -30.03 -9.28
C THR A 102 26.50 -29.27 -10.03
N MET A 103 26.67 -29.55 -11.33
CA MET A 103 27.64 -28.86 -12.18
C MET A 103 27.28 -27.38 -12.37
N ALA A 104 26.00 -27.06 -12.59
CA ALA A 104 25.53 -25.68 -12.72
C ALA A 104 25.75 -24.88 -11.42
N THR A 105 25.41 -25.45 -10.27
CA THR A 105 25.64 -24.82 -8.97
C THR A 105 27.12 -24.55 -8.71
N LYS A 106 27.99 -25.46 -9.14
CA LYS A 106 29.45 -25.33 -8.93
C LYS A 106 30.12 -24.32 -9.87
N HIS A 107 29.71 -24.27 -11.15
CA HIS A 107 30.46 -23.58 -12.19
C HIS A 107 29.73 -22.41 -12.85
N VAL A 108 28.37 -22.32 -12.71
CA VAL A 108 27.59 -21.28 -13.33
C VAL A 108 27.05 -20.28 -12.32
N LYS A 109 26.93 -20.71 -11.05
CA LYS A 109 26.49 -19.81 -9.98
C LYS A 109 27.35 -18.53 -9.96
N ALA A 110 26.72 -17.42 -9.63
CA ALA A 110 27.40 -16.14 -9.45
C ALA A 110 28.66 -16.26 -8.58
N SER A 111 29.72 -15.57 -8.98
CA SER A 111 31.04 -15.72 -8.36
C SER A 111 31.22 -14.88 -7.09
N THR A 112 30.48 -13.79 -6.96
CA THR A 112 30.66 -12.79 -5.88
C THR A 112 29.51 -12.76 -4.88
N ASN A 113 28.26 -12.92 -5.33
CA ASN A 113 27.09 -12.91 -4.45
C ASN A 113 25.90 -13.59 -5.12
N SER A 114 24.86 -13.89 -4.33
CA SER A 114 23.62 -14.53 -4.81
C SER A 114 22.54 -13.55 -5.24
N GLY A 115 22.84 -12.27 -5.29
CA GLY A 115 21.93 -11.17 -5.57
C GLY A 115 21.73 -10.27 -4.35
N MET A 116 21.21 -9.08 -4.55
CA MET A 116 20.99 -8.11 -3.47
C MET A 116 19.57 -8.24 -2.92
N PRO A 117 19.38 -8.30 -1.60
CA PRO A 117 18.05 -8.32 -1.01
C PRO A 117 17.37 -6.95 -1.10
N TYR A 118 16.06 -6.99 -1.34
CA TYR A 118 15.18 -5.83 -1.22
C TYR A 118 15.09 -5.40 0.26
N GLN A 119 14.96 -4.08 0.50
CA GLN A 119 14.94 -3.53 1.84
C GLN A 119 13.73 -2.63 2.05
N THR A 120 13.12 -2.70 3.24
CA THR A 120 12.11 -1.73 3.64
C THR A 120 12.76 -0.38 3.91
N PHE A 121 12.02 0.71 3.67
CA PHE A 121 12.43 2.06 4.06
C PHE A 121 12.38 2.24 5.59
N GLY A 122 11.29 1.84 6.18
CA GLY A 122 10.97 2.03 7.60
C GLY A 122 9.49 2.32 7.81
N ASP A 123 9.16 2.94 8.94
CA ASP A 123 7.77 3.18 9.33
C ASP A 123 7.46 4.68 9.50
N LEU A 124 6.31 5.09 9.02
CA LEU A 124 5.59 6.26 9.51
C LEU A 124 4.75 5.83 10.72
N ARG A 125 4.99 6.46 11.87
CA ARG A 125 4.27 6.25 13.12
C ARG A 125 3.36 7.43 13.39
N LEU A 126 2.06 7.17 13.62
CA LEU A 126 1.11 8.19 14.07
C LEU A 126 0.63 7.81 15.47
N ASN A 127 1.02 8.59 16.47
CA ASN A 127 0.67 8.36 17.87
C ASN A 127 -0.47 9.29 18.29
N PHE A 128 -1.58 8.70 18.73
CA PHE A 128 -2.77 9.36 19.24
C PHE A 128 -2.89 9.06 20.74
N PRO A 129 -2.40 9.93 21.65
CA PRO A 129 -2.22 9.60 23.06
C PRO A 129 -3.51 9.16 23.77
N GLU A 130 -4.67 9.69 23.38
CA GLU A 130 -5.95 9.46 24.03
C GLU A 130 -6.78 8.34 23.41
N HIS A 131 -6.29 7.67 22.36
CA HIS A 131 -7.03 6.65 21.61
C HIS A 131 -6.73 5.19 22.06
N ALA A 132 -6.16 5.01 23.26
CA ALA A 132 -5.84 3.66 23.78
C ALA A 132 -7.09 2.84 24.13
N LYS A 133 -8.20 3.51 24.49
CA LYS A 133 -9.51 2.90 24.72
C LYS A 133 -10.45 3.33 23.59
N TYR A 134 -10.92 2.36 22.84
CA TYR A 134 -11.79 2.62 21.70
C TYR A 134 -12.86 1.55 21.58
N ASP A 135 -13.95 1.91 20.89
CA ASP A 135 -15.08 1.06 20.59
C ASP A 135 -15.36 1.07 19.07
N LYS A 136 -16.26 0.19 18.63
CA LYS A 136 -16.78 0.13 17.25
C LYS A 136 -15.68 0.10 16.18
N TYR A 137 -14.65 -0.68 16.45
CA TYR A 137 -13.51 -0.77 15.54
C TYR A 137 -13.88 -1.49 14.24
N TYR A 138 -13.37 -0.94 13.14
CA TYR A 138 -13.51 -1.48 11.80
C TYR A 138 -12.33 -1.06 10.93
N ARG A 139 -11.74 -1.99 10.19
CA ARG A 139 -10.78 -1.68 9.13
C ARG A 139 -11.08 -2.46 7.87
N GLU A 140 -10.85 -1.84 6.72
CA GLU A 140 -11.02 -2.47 5.42
C GLU A 140 -9.95 -2.06 4.41
N LEU A 141 -9.69 -2.96 3.46
CA LEU A 141 -9.05 -2.68 2.19
C LEU A 141 -10.08 -2.84 1.08
N SER A 142 -10.47 -1.74 0.45
CA SER A 142 -11.32 -1.76 -0.74
C SER A 142 -10.51 -2.19 -1.96
N LEU A 143 -10.87 -3.33 -2.54
CA LEU A 143 -10.24 -3.83 -3.77
C LEU A 143 -10.73 -3.08 -5.02
N ASP A 144 -11.88 -2.42 -4.93
CA ASP A 144 -12.43 -1.61 -6.04
C ASP A 144 -11.77 -0.24 -6.17
N SER A 145 -11.08 0.22 -5.13
CA SER A 145 -10.53 1.58 -5.09
C SER A 145 -9.10 1.69 -4.58
N ALA A 146 -8.45 0.56 -4.26
CA ALA A 146 -7.10 0.47 -3.68
C ALA A 146 -6.89 1.44 -2.50
N ARG A 147 -7.85 1.45 -1.56
CA ARG A 147 -7.85 2.32 -0.38
C ARG A 147 -8.07 1.51 0.89
N ALA A 148 -7.32 1.84 1.94
CA ALA A 148 -7.55 1.31 3.27
C ALA A 148 -8.30 2.33 4.13
N ILE A 149 -9.27 1.86 4.90
CA ILE A 149 -10.08 2.68 5.81
C ILE A 149 -10.03 2.05 7.20
N VAL A 150 -9.81 2.88 8.21
CA VAL A 150 -9.92 2.50 9.63
C VAL A 150 -10.94 3.42 10.30
N ARG A 151 -11.94 2.84 10.96
CA ARG A 151 -12.97 3.56 11.72
C ARG A 151 -13.00 3.05 13.16
N TYR A 152 -13.16 3.93 14.10
CA TYR A 152 -13.32 3.59 15.52
C TYR A 152 -13.96 4.75 16.27
N GLN A 153 -14.37 4.51 17.53
CA GLN A 153 -14.95 5.51 18.39
C GLN A 153 -14.12 5.65 19.66
N VAL A 154 -13.87 6.89 20.08
CA VAL A 154 -13.24 7.21 21.39
C VAL A 154 -14.11 8.25 22.07
N ASP A 155 -14.56 7.99 23.30
CA ASP A 155 -15.39 8.90 24.11
C ASP A 155 -16.61 9.49 23.35
N GLY A 156 -17.25 8.64 22.53
CA GLY A 156 -18.43 9.03 21.76
C GLY A 156 -18.11 9.92 20.53
N VAL A 157 -16.86 10.06 20.13
CA VAL A 157 -16.40 10.70 18.89
C VAL A 157 -16.01 9.63 17.89
N ASN A 158 -16.55 9.71 16.67
CA ASN A 158 -16.20 8.77 15.59
C ASN A 158 -15.03 9.32 14.78
N TYR A 159 -13.99 8.49 14.65
CA TYR A 159 -12.78 8.79 13.88
C TYR A 159 -12.73 7.93 12.62
N GLN A 160 -12.20 8.50 11.54
CA GLN A 160 -11.87 7.78 10.33
C GLN A 160 -10.49 8.17 9.83
N ARG A 161 -9.69 7.15 9.46
CA ARG A 161 -8.46 7.30 8.68
C ARG A 161 -8.67 6.63 7.33
N GLU A 162 -8.38 7.34 6.26
CA GLU A 162 -8.44 6.83 4.90
C GLU A 162 -7.05 7.00 4.26
N THR A 163 -6.46 5.89 3.81
CA THR A 163 -5.11 5.87 3.25
C THR A 163 -5.11 5.26 1.86
N PHE A 164 -4.33 5.86 0.96
CA PHE A 164 -4.02 5.29 -0.36
C PHE A 164 -2.61 5.71 -0.81
N THR A 165 -2.03 4.91 -1.69
CA THR A 165 -0.75 5.22 -2.35
C THR A 165 -1.05 5.78 -3.74
N SER A 166 -0.93 7.12 -3.90
CA SER A 166 -1.34 7.81 -5.12
C SER A 166 -0.54 7.36 -6.33
N PHE A 167 -1.23 6.91 -7.39
CA PHE A 167 -0.61 6.58 -8.67
C PHE A 167 -0.11 7.83 -9.41
N THR A 168 -0.83 8.94 -9.29
CA THR A 168 -0.54 10.17 -10.05
C THR A 168 0.48 11.06 -9.36
N ASP A 169 0.43 11.14 -8.01
CA ASP A 169 1.27 12.06 -7.24
C ASP A 169 2.50 11.39 -6.63
N GLN A 170 2.55 10.04 -6.64
CA GLN A 170 3.69 9.26 -6.15
C GLN A 170 4.00 9.47 -4.67
N VAL A 171 2.96 9.61 -3.84
CA VAL A 171 3.01 9.76 -2.39
C VAL A 171 1.98 8.86 -1.71
N VAL A 172 2.23 8.50 -0.45
CA VAL A 172 1.21 7.91 0.43
C VAL A 172 0.43 9.05 1.07
N ILE A 173 -0.90 9.00 1.00
CA ILE A 173 -1.79 10.02 1.54
C ILE A 173 -2.68 9.38 2.59
N THR A 174 -2.68 9.93 3.81
CA THR A 174 -3.57 9.51 4.91
C THR A 174 -4.41 10.70 5.36
N ARG A 175 -5.71 10.63 5.13
CA ARG A 175 -6.68 11.61 5.64
C ARG A 175 -7.25 11.14 6.96
N ILE A 176 -7.30 12.03 7.95
CA ILE A 176 -7.78 11.79 9.31
C ILE A 176 -8.92 12.77 9.57
N THR A 177 -10.08 12.24 9.96
CA THR A 177 -11.28 13.03 10.25
C THR A 177 -11.95 12.56 11.54
N ALA A 178 -12.70 13.45 12.17
CA ALA A 178 -13.59 13.16 13.29
C ALA A 178 -14.99 13.77 13.01
N ASP A 179 -16.03 13.24 13.63
CA ASP A 179 -17.39 13.75 13.52
C ASP A 179 -17.67 14.99 14.40
N LYS A 180 -16.67 15.40 15.21
CA LYS A 180 -16.70 16.65 15.99
C LYS A 180 -15.47 17.49 15.66
N PRO A 181 -15.60 18.83 15.62
CA PRO A 181 -14.48 19.73 15.34
C PRO A 181 -13.45 19.72 16.47
N GLY A 182 -12.19 20.02 16.12
CA GLY A 182 -11.10 20.18 17.08
C GLY A 182 -10.61 18.87 17.73
N MET A 183 -11.03 17.70 17.25
CA MET A 183 -10.75 16.41 17.92
C MET A 183 -9.53 15.69 17.38
N ILE A 184 -8.85 16.22 16.37
CA ILE A 184 -7.68 15.57 15.78
C ILE A 184 -6.40 16.06 16.45
N THR A 185 -5.80 15.18 17.26
CA THR A 185 -4.52 15.43 17.94
C THR A 185 -3.63 14.20 17.85
N PHE A 186 -2.45 14.33 17.23
CA PHE A 186 -1.47 13.25 17.09
C PHE A 186 -0.07 13.77 16.88
N ASN A 187 0.91 12.89 17.09
CA ASN A 187 2.30 13.08 16.69
C ASN A 187 2.67 12.11 15.58
N ALA A 188 3.33 12.60 14.53
CA ALA A 188 3.92 11.79 13.48
C ALA A 188 5.44 11.74 13.65
N THR A 189 6.04 10.56 13.48
CA THR A 189 7.48 10.32 13.50
C THR A 189 7.87 9.30 12.44
N LEU A 190 9.14 9.29 12.05
CA LEU A 190 9.72 8.27 11.17
C LEU A 190 10.69 7.38 11.95
N THR A 191 10.71 6.09 11.61
CA THR A 191 11.70 5.13 12.12
C THR A 191 12.21 4.28 10.97
N SER A 192 13.42 3.71 11.09
CA SER A 192 13.99 2.83 10.07
C SER A 192 14.82 1.73 10.70
N PRO A 193 14.87 0.52 10.11
CA PRO A 193 15.77 -0.55 10.52
C PRO A 193 17.21 -0.33 10.04
N HIS A 194 17.45 0.65 9.13
CA HIS A 194 18.79 0.96 8.65
C HIS A 194 19.63 1.61 9.74
N GLN A 195 20.94 1.30 9.74
CA GLN A 195 21.89 1.95 10.65
C GLN A 195 22.21 3.37 10.16
N ASP A 196 22.61 4.22 11.10
CA ASP A 196 23.11 5.57 10.82
C ASP A 196 22.13 6.47 10.03
N VAL A 197 20.82 6.29 10.22
CA VAL A 197 19.83 7.19 9.66
C VAL A 197 19.83 8.54 10.38
N VAL A 198 19.59 9.60 9.61
CA VAL A 198 19.49 10.96 10.13
C VAL A 198 18.04 11.41 10.01
N ILE A 199 17.44 11.80 11.15
CA ILE A 199 16.07 12.33 11.19
C ILE A 199 16.16 13.81 11.55
N THR A 200 15.54 14.67 10.73
CA THR A 200 15.50 16.12 10.95
C THR A 200 14.13 16.71 10.69
N SER A 201 13.96 17.98 11.03
CA SER A 201 12.80 18.79 10.64
C SER A 201 13.25 19.89 9.71
N GLU A 202 12.62 20.02 8.55
CA GLU A 202 12.87 21.05 7.54
C GLU A 202 11.56 21.79 7.23
N GLY A 203 11.40 23.00 7.79
CA GLY A 203 10.12 23.71 7.71
C GLY A 203 9.02 22.91 8.40
N ASN A 204 7.99 22.50 7.64
CA ASN A 204 6.89 21.66 8.12
C ASN A 204 7.06 20.17 7.78
N ASP A 205 8.23 19.75 7.33
CA ASP A 205 8.50 18.37 6.96
C ASP A 205 9.38 17.68 8.00
N ILE A 206 9.07 16.41 8.31
CA ILE A 206 10.05 15.49 8.89
C ILE A 206 10.80 14.84 7.73
N THR A 207 12.11 14.74 7.83
CA THR A 207 12.94 13.98 6.90
C THR A 207 13.66 12.84 7.61
N LEU A 208 13.80 11.70 6.93
CA LEU A 208 14.66 10.60 7.34
C LEU A 208 15.52 10.23 6.14
N SER A 209 16.83 10.37 6.29
CA SER A 209 17.82 10.03 5.26
C SER A 209 18.72 8.90 5.73
N GLY A 210 19.14 8.04 4.81
CA GLY A 210 20.01 6.92 5.09
C GLY A 210 20.65 6.32 3.85
N VAL A 211 21.38 5.24 4.06
CA VAL A 211 22.04 4.45 3.01
C VAL A 211 21.67 2.98 3.21
N SER A 212 21.47 2.26 2.12
CA SER A 212 21.16 0.83 2.12
C SER A 212 22.25 0.00 2.82
N SER A 213 21.88 -1.17 3.32
CA SER A 213 22.81 -2.06 4.04
C SER A 213 23.82 -2.72 3.11
N GLN A 214 24.94 -3.14 3.66
CA GLN A 214 25.86 -4.04 2.96
C GLN A 214 25.25 -5.45 2.83
N HIS A 215 25.65 -6.20 1.80
CA HIS A 215 25.30 -7.60 1.64
C HIS A 215 26.41 -8.37 0.92
N GLU A 216 26.74 -9.57 1.41
CA GLU A 216 27.75 -10.47 0.83
C GLU A 216 29.05 -9.73 0.37
N GLY A 217 29.58 -8.87 1.24
CA GLY A 217 30.83 -8.14 1.00
C GLY A 217 30.69 -6.86 0.16
N LEU A 218 29.51 -6.59 -0.41
CA LEU A 218 29.23 -5.36 -1.15
C LEU A 218 28.66 -4.30 -0.22
N LYS A 219 29.33 -3.17 -0.11
CA LYS A 219 28.90 -2.02 0.68
C LYS A 219 27.62 -1.43 0.09
N GLY A 220 26.65 -1.08 0.92
CA GLY A 220 25.47 -0.33 0.52
C GLY A 220 25.83 1.05 0.00
N LYS A 221 25.19 1.47 -1.11
CA LYS A 221 25.39 2.79 -1.74
C LYS A 221 24.08 3.39 -2.25
N VAL A 222 22.97 2.69 -2.14
CA VAL A 222 21.68 3.30 -2.46
C VAL A 222 21.32 4.24 -1.32
N GLN A 223 21.40 5.54 -1.59
CA GLN A 223 20.98 6.60 -0.67
C GLN A 223 19.49 6.85 -0.82
N PHE A 224 18.82 7.16 0.28
CA PHE A 224 17.39 7.41 0.29
C PHE A 224 17.02 8.52 1.25
N GLN A 225 15.92 9.20 0.96
CA GLN A 225 15.24 10.10 1.89
C GLN A 225 13.73 9.85 1.83
N GLY A 226 13.11 9.75 3.00
CA GLY A 226 11.67 9.90 3.16
C GLY A 226 11.34 11.27 3.72
N ARG A 227 10.24 11.86 3.26
CA ARG A 227 9.68 13.12 3.74
C ARG A 227 8.23 12.94 4.14
N VAL A 228 7.86 13.49 5.29
CA VAL A 228 6.48 13.50 5.78
C VAL A 228 6.08 14.91 6.15
N THR A 229 4.95 15.34 5.63
CA THR A 229 4.33 16.62 5.98
C THR A 229 2.83 16.44 6.23
N ALA A 230 2.15 17.46 6.75
CA ALA A 230 0.71 17.44 6.90
C ALA A 230 0.07 18.77 6.52
N LYS A 231 -1.21 18.71 6.15
CA LYS A 231 -2.12 19.85 6.06
C LYS A 231 -3.22 19.68 7.07
N THR A 232 -3.61 20.74 7.76
CA THR A 232 -4.70 20.73 8.73
C THR A 232 -5.78 21.73 8.38
N LYS A 233 -7.03 21.39 8.73
CA LYS A 233 -8.11 22.34 8.80
C LYS A 233 -8.36 22.64 10.28
N GLY A 234 -8.15 23.88 10.70
CA GLY A 234 -8.16 24.23 12.11
C GLY A 234 -6.96 23.66 12.88
N GLY A 235 -6.92 23.94 14.18
CA GLY A 235 -5.89 23.47 15.07
C GLY A 235 -4.49 24.06 14.81
N GLU A 236 -3.50 23.41 15.37
CA GLU A 236 -2.09 23.81 15.29
C GLU A 236 -1.25 22.69 14.66
N LEU A 237 -0.30 23.07 13.78
CA LEU A 237 0.67 22.17 13.18
C LEU A 237 2.08 22.67 13.54
N ILE A 238 2.86 21.83 14.21
CA ILE A 238 4.26 22.14 14.59
C ILE A 238 5.13 20.99 14.10
N CYS A 239 6.23 21.32 13.40
CA CYS A 239 7.27 20.36 13.03
C CYS A 239 8.59 20.75 13.68
N ARG A 240 9.10 19.93 14.60
CA ARG A 240 10.31 20.18 15.36
C ARG A 240 10.94 18.88 15.86
N ASP A 241 12.29 18.86 15.87
CA ASP A 241 13.10 17.78 16.46
C ASP A 241 12.71 16.37 15.91
N GLY A 242 12.39 16.27 14.60
CA GLY A 242 11.98 15.04 13.96
C GLY A 242 10.55 14.58 14.29
N VAL A 243 9.74 15.45 14.87
CA VAL A 243 8.34 15.20 15.22
C VAL A 243 7.44 16.22 14.54
N LEU A 244 6.38 15.75 13.89
CA LEU A 244 5.29 16.58 13.39
C LEU A 244 4.09 16.40 14.31
N SER A 245 3.68 17.45 14.99
CA SER A 245 2.59 17.48 15.96
C SER A 245 1.38 18.22 15.39
N VAL A 246 0.23 17.61 15.45
CA VAL A 246 -1.08 18.20 15.15
C VAL A 246 -1.88 18.27 16.46
N LYS A 247 -2.46 19.43 16.77
CA LYS A 247 -3.29 19.63 17.96
C LYS A 247 -4.62 20.30 17.61
N GLY A 248 -5.73 19.67 17.99
CA GLY A 248 -7.06 20.23 17.94
C GLY A 248 -7.53 20.57 16.51
N ALA A 249 -7.14 19.81 15.50
CA ALA A 249 -7.59 20.03 14.13
C ALA A 249 -8.97 19.41 13.90
N ASP A 250 -9.72 19.96 12.93
CA ASP A 250 -10.97 19.40 12.42
C ASP A 250 -10.72 18.27 11.41
N GLU A 251 -9.63 18.41 10.65
CA GLU A 251 -9.16 17.46 9.66
C GLU A 251 -7.63 17.57 9.56
N ALA A 252 -6.97 16.45 9.32
CA ALA A 252 -5.56 16.41 8.96
C ALA A 252 -5.34 15.48 7.75
N ILE A 253 -4.44 15.87 6.85
CA ILE A 253 -4.01 15.05 5.72
C ILE A 253 -2.49 14.95 5.78
N VAL A 254 -2.00 13.73 6.01
CA VAL A 254 -0.58 13.41 6.08
C VAL A 254 -0.12 12.90 4.72
N TYR A 255 1.01 13.41 4.23
CA TYR A 255 1.64 13.02 2.98
C TYR A 255 3.02 12.44 3.28
N ALA A 256 3.35 11.30 2.71
CA ALA A 256 4.67 10.70 2.79
C ALA A 256 5.21 10.42 1.39
N SER A 257 6.44 10.85 1.13
CA SER A 257 7.19 10.57 -0.11
C SER A 257 8.50 9.90 0.21
N ILE A 258 9.04 9.14 -0.74
CA ILE A 258 10.38 8.54 -0.66
C ILE A 258 11.07 8.75 -1.99
N GLY A 259 12.35 9.11 -1.95
CA GLY A 259 13.24 9.19 -3.09
C GLY A 259 14.54 8.44 -2.82
N THR A 260 15.12 7.84 -3.86
CA THR A 260 16.43 7.20 -3.83
C THR A 260 17.35 7.80 -4.89
N ASN A 261 18.65 7.56 -4.77
CA ASN A 261 19.63 7.96 -5.78
C ASN A 261 19.70 6.99 -6.99
N PHE A 262 18.86 5.95 -7.04
CA PHE A 262 18.87 4.97 -8.10
C PHE A 262 18.29 5.52 -9.41
N ASN A 263 19.07 5.51 -10.49
CA ASN A 263 18.63 5.80 -11.85
C ASN A 263 18.40 4.49 -12.63
N ASN A 264 19.36 3.57 -12.55
CA ASN A 264 19.31 2.23 -13.14
C ASN A 264 20.40 1.35 -12.52
N TYR A 265 20.49 0.09 -12.93
CA TYR A 265 21.42 -0.89 -12.38
C TYR A 265 22.92 -0.55 -12.55
N LYS A 266 23.28 0.46 -13.31
CA LYS A 266 24.66 0.97 -13.48
C LYS A 266 24.87 2.34 -12.87
N ASP A 267 23.80 3.09 -12.63
CA ASP A 267 23.84 4.49 -12.27
C ASP A 267 22.99 4.77 -11.02
N ILE A 268 23.66 5.17 -9.96
CA ILE A 268 23.08 5.57 -8.67
C ILE A 268 23.49 7.01 -8.31
N THR A 269 23.53 7.92 -9.28
CA THR A 269 23.91 9.32 -9.11
C THR A 269 22.71 10.26 -8.97
N GLY A 270 21.49 9.73 -8.87
CA GLY A 270 20.30 10.55 -8.73
C GLY A 270 20.27 11.35 -7.44
N ASP A 271 19.57 12.47 -7.46
CA ASP A 271 19.35 13.31 -6.29
C ASP A 271 18.13 12.81 -5.51
N PHE A 272 18.37 12.01 -4.46
CA PHE A 272 17.33 11.39 -3.66
C PHE A 272 16.54 12.40 -2.82
N GLU A 273 17.16 13.50 -2.39
CA GLU A 273 16.51 14.55 -1.61
C GLU A 273 15.58 15.38 -2.49
N ALA A 274 16.07 15.83 -3.65
CA ALA A 274 15.26 16.56 -4.62
C ALA A 274 14.07 15.72 -5.12
N ARG A 275 14.24 14.39 -5.30
CA ARG A 275 13.16 13.48 -5.67
C ARG A 275 12.09 13.42 -4.59
N ALA A 276 12.49 13.13 -3.33
CA ALA A 276 11.54 13.05 -2.23
C ALA A 276 10.76 14.34 -2.04
N LYS A 277 11.47 15.50 -2.10
CA LYS A 277 10.87 16.83 -2.02
C LYS A 277 9.93 17.12 -3.19
N GLY A 278 10.36 16.83 -4.41
CA GLY A 278 9.59 17.10 -5.63
C GLY A 278 8.27 16.33 -5.69
N TYR A 279 8.20 15.11 -5.17
CA TYR A 279 6.93 14.37 -5.06
C TYR A 279 5.95 15.06 -4.11
N LEU A 280 6.40 15.55 -2.95
CA LEU A 280 5.54 16.32 -2.04
C LEU A 280 5.09 17.64 -2.67
N GLU A 281 6.00 18.40 -3.25
CA GLU A 281 5.69 19.69 -3.89
C GLU A 281 4.66 19.54 -5.01
N LYS A 282 4.71 18.43 -5.75
CA LYS A 282 3.71 18.08 -6.78
C LYS A 282 2.37 17.70 -6.17
N ALA A 283 2.35 16.92 -5.09
CA ALA A 283 1.11 16.41 -4.48
C ALA A 283 0.35 17.48 -3.68
N LEU A 284 1.07 18.32 -2.96
CA LEU A 284 0.49 19.27 -2.01
C LEU A 284 -0.52 20.26 -2.61
N PRO A 285 -0.38 20.81 -3.83
CA PRO A 285 -1.37 21.72 -4.40
C PRO A 285 -2.72 21.07 -4.68
N HIS A 286 -2.76 19.76 -4.87
CA HIS A 286 -3.99 19.05 -5.23
C HIS A 286 -4.94 18.94 -4.03
N PRO A 287 -6.24 19.29 -4.19
CA PRO A 287 -7.24 18.99 -3.20
C PRO A 287 -7.36 17.47 -2.97
N TYR A 288 -7.59 17.07 -1.73
CA TYR A 288 -7.73 15.64 -1.39
C TYR A 288 -8.72 14.88 -2.27
N ALA A 289 -9.87 15.50 -2.55
CA ALA A 289 -10.92 14.88 -3.37
C ALA A 289 -10.45 14.59 -4.81
N GLU A 290 -9.63 15.49 -5.39
CA GLU A 290 -9.07 15.34 -6.72
C GLU A 290 -7.97 14.26 -6.73
N ALA A 291 -7.06 14.28 -5.75
CA ALA A 291 -6.02 13.26 -5.59
C ALA A 291 -6.63 11.86 -5.44
N LYS A 292 -7.66 11.73 -4.59
CA LYS A 292 -8.42 10.49 -4.39
C LYS A 292 -9.12 10.03 -5.69
N LYS A 293 -9.77 10.96 -6.39
CA LYS A 293 -10.45 10.65 -7.66
C LYS A 293 -9.46 10.17 -8.72
N SER A 294 -8.36 10.89 -8.91
CA SER A 294 -7.33 10.55 -9.89
C SER A 294 -6.70 9.18 -9.60
N HIS A 295 -6.43 8.89 -8.32
CA HIS A 295 -5.96 7.58 -7.87
C HIS A 295 -6.96 6.46 -8.21
N THR A 296 -8.23 6.65 -7.82
CA THR A 296 -9.29 5.65 -8.04
C THR A 296 -9.55 5.42 -9.52
N ASP A 297 -9.65 6.48 -10.33
CA ASP A 297 -9.88 6.39 -11.77
C ASP A 297 -8.73 5.65 -12.49
N PHE A 298 -7.48 5.91 -12.07
CA PHE A 298 -6.32 5.21 -12.61
C PHE A 298 -6.35 3.72 -12.27
N TYR A 299 -6.57 3.39 -11.01
CA TYR A 299 -6.63 2.02 -10.51
C TYR A 299 -7.74 1.21 -11.18
N GLN A 300 -8.94 1.78 -11.28
CA GLN A 300 -10.09 1.11 -11.88
C GLN A 300 -9.90 0.77 -13.35
N LYS A 301 -9.13 1.56 -14.09
CA LYS A 301 -8.77 1.22 -15.48
C LYS A 301 -7.92 -0.05 -15.56
N GLN A 302 -7.20 -0.41 -14.51
CA GLN A 302 -6.39 -1.61 -14.44
C GLN A 302 -7.21 -2.80 -13.92
N ILE A 303 -7.80 -2.66 -12.73
CA ILE A 303 -8.48 -3.78 -12.05
C ILE A 303 -9.74 -4.23 -12.80
N ASN A 304 -10.49 -3.31 -13.40
CA ASN A 304 -11.75 -3.63 -14.10
C ASN A 304 -11.53 -4.28 -15.48
N THR A 305 -10.30 -4.61 -15.87
CA THR A 305 -10.03 -5.38 -17.12
C THR A 305 -10.46 -6.82 -17.02
N ALA A 306 -10.57 -7.37 -15.81
CA ALA A 306 -11.11 -8.69 -15.53
C ALA A 306 -12.01 -8.64 -14.28
N SER A 307 -13.06 -9.43 -14.26
CA SER A 307 -13.94 -9.56 -13.10
C SER A 307 -14.46 -11.00 -12.99
N LEU A 308 -14.66 -11.45 -11.78
CA LEU A 308 -15.24 -12.76 -11.48
C LEU A 308 -16.43 -12.57 -10.55
N TYR A 309 -17.62 -13.03 -10.99
CA TYR A 309 -18.82 -13.05 -10.17
C TYR A 309 -19.26 -14.49 -9.94
N LEU A 310 -19.30 -14.93 -8.69
CA LEU A 310 -19.69 -16.28 -8.29
C LEU A 310 -20.95 -16.32 -7.41
N GLY A 311 -21.69 -15.22 -7.35
CA GLY A 311 -22.91 -15.07 -6.57
C GLY A 311 -22.81 -13.97 -5.51
N GLU A 312 -23.94 -13.67 -4.85
CA GLU A 312 -24.06 -12.65 -3.81
C GLU A 312 -23.28 -13.03 -2.54
N ASP A 313 -22.84 -12.02 -1.78
CA ASP A 313 -22.20 -12.21 -0.49
C ASP A 313 -23.18 -12.76 0.55
N GLN A 314 -23.02 -14.03 0.91
CA GLN A 314 -23.86 -14.71 1.92
C GLN A 314 -23.39 -14.45 3.35
N TYR A 315 -22.19 -13.90 3.56
CA TYR A 315 -21.57 -13.67 4.87
C TYR A 315 -21.09 -12.23 5.07
N PRO A 316 -21.92 -11.20 4.79
CA PRO A 316 -21.47 -9.79 4.76
C PRO A 316 -20.99 -9.28 6.13
N ASN A 317 -21.40 -9.93 7.22
CA ASN A 317 -21.05 -9.58 8.60
C ASN A 317 -19.94 -10.45 9.20
N VAL A 318 -19.29 -11.30 8.40
CA VAL A 318 -18.18 -12.16 8.84
C VAL A 318 -16.86 -11.58 8.33
N THR A 319 -15.91 -11.34 9.22
CA THR A 319 -14.59 -10.80 8.91
C THR A 319 -13.81 -11.74 7.98
N THR A 320 -12.90 -11.19 7.18
CA THR A 320 -12.16 -11.95 6.16
C THR A 320 -11.35 -13.10 6.76
N ASP A 321 -10.70 -12.91 7.90
CA ASP A 321 -9.97 -13.95 8.64
C ASP A 321 -10.86 -15.13 9.01
N LYS A 322 -12.03 -14.85 9.62
CA LYS A 322 -13.03 -15.87 9.99
C LYS A 322 -13.63 -16.58 8.76
N ARG A 323 -13.78 -15.89 7.63
CA ARG A 323 -14.22 -16.51 6.36
C ARG A 323 -13.16 -17.48 5.82
N VAL A 324 -11.88 -17.12 5.90
CA VAL A 324 -10.77 -18.00 5.51
C VAL A 324 -10.70 -19.23 6.41
N GLU A 325 -10.80 -19.07 7.74
CA GLU A 325 -10.79 -20.17 8.70
C GLU A 325 -11.91 -21.19 8.43
N ARG A 326 -13.09 -20.72 8.04
CA ARG A 326 -14.28 -21.53 7.82
C ARG A 326 -14.48 -21.97 6.36
N PHE A 327 -13.55 -21.69 5.49
CA PHE A 327 -13.71 -21.89 4.05
C PHE A 327 -14.06 -23.35 3.68
N ALA A 328 -13.40 -24.32 4.31
CA ALA A 328 -13.65 -25.75 4.06
C ALA A 328 -15.10 -26.19 4.39
N GLU A 329 -15.77 -25.48 5.29
CA GLU A 329 -17.13 -25.77 5.74
C GLU A 329 -18.20 -25.04 4.91
N THR A 330 -17.86 -23.82 4.43
CA THR A 330 -18.82 -22.88 3.85
C THR A 330 -18.84 -22.86 2.33
N ASN A 331 -17.76 -23.28 1.66
CA ASN A 331 -17.58 -23.10 0.20
C ASN A 331 -17.89 -21.67 -0.26
N ASP A 332 -17.37 -20.68 0.46
CA ASP A 332 -17.67 -19.26 0.29
C ASP A 332 -17.28 -18.74 -1.11
N ALA A 333 -18.23 -18.77 -2.03
CA ALA A 333 -18.04 -18.36 -3.42
C ALA A 333 -17.65 -16.87 -3.55
N PHE A 334 -18.14 -16.01 -2.65
CA PHE A 334 -17.77 -14.60 -2.63
C PHE A 334 -16.30 -14.40 -2.21
N LEU A 335 -15.82 -15.17 -1.22
CA LEU A 335 -14.41 -15.14 -0.83
C LEU A 335 -13.51 -15.60 -1.98
N VAL A 336 -13.92 -16.63 -2.76
CA VAL A 336 -13.19 -17.07 -3.97
C VAL A 336 -13.11 -15.93 -5.00
N ALA A 337 -14.24 -15.26 -5.27
CA ALA A 337 -14.25 -14.12 -6.19
C ALA A 337 -13.42 -12.94 -5.69
N THR A 338 -13.38 -12.72 -4.36
CA THR A 338 -12.56 -11.67 -3.73
C THR A 338 -11.06 -11.99 -3.84
N TYR A 339 -10.70 -13.28 -3.80
CA TYR A 339 -9.31 -13.73 -3.94
C TYR A 339 -8.79 -13.63 -5.38
N PHE A 340 -9.69 -13.81 -6.38
CA PHE A 340 -9.37 -13.65 -7.80
C PHE A 340 -8.93 -12.23 -8.17
#